data_4d4ade7ed10bd13dc211470eabd99bce
#
_entry.id   4d4ade7ed10bd13dc211470eabd99bce
#
_cell.length_a   1.000
_cell.length_b   1.000
_cell.length_c   1.000
_cell.angle_alpha   90.00
_cell.angle_beta   90.00
_cell.angle_gamma   90.00
#
_symmetry.space_group_name_H-M   'P 1'
#
loop_
_entity.id
_entity.type
_entity.pdbx_description
1 polymer ?
#
loop_
_entity_poly.entity_id
_entity_poly.type
_entity_poly.pdbx_seq_one_letter_code
_entity_poly.pdbx_strand_id
1 'polypeptide(L)'
;MIRDLQVVRPQTNRTRIKLCLAGPFAVGKTSLIRRFVHGDYDERYIATWGTHVTSKELEVRMGHEQTELPVLVNLWDIMGSKGLRDLRRETYFRGVQGILAVCDATRPETLPVLEGWRQTIFRVVGNVPTYVLANKAEQERAISPEELIMFCEGWGCPFLYTSAKTGESVEEAFAGLTKAVLRYLVP
;
A
#
# COMPACT_ATOMS: atom_id res chain seq x y z
N MET A 1 2.77 -27.16 -47.17
CA MET A 1 1.98 -27.33 -45.94
C MET A 1 2.90 -27.06 -44.79
N ILE A 2 3.06 -25.76 -44.42
CA ILE A 2 3.97 -25.30 -43.37
C ILE A 2 3.11 -25.13 -42.12
N ARG A 3 3.36 -25.97 -41.10
CA ARG A 3 2.66 -25.91 -39.81
C ARG A 3 3.09 -24.66 -39.09
N ASP A 4 2.13 -23.84 -38.68
CA ASP A 4 2.29 -22.70 -37.80
C ASP A 4 2.99 -23.13 -36.49
N LEU A 5 4.25 -22.77 -36.36
CA LEU A 5 4.96 -22.81 -35.09
C LEU A 5 4.40 -21.71 -34.22
N GLN A 6 3.43 -22.06 -33.37
CA GLN A 6 3.05 -21.19 -32.26
C GLN A 6 4.29 -20.98 -31.38
N VAL A 7 4.86 -19.79 -31.46
CA VAL A 7 5.89 -19.35 -30.51
C VAL A 7 5.24 -19.30 -29.13
N VAL A 8 5.41 -20.36 -28.35
CA VAL A 8 5.11 -20.38 -26.92
C VAL A 8 6.06 -19.36 -26.29
N ARG A 9 5.56 -18.16 -26.02
CA ARG A 9 6.32 -17.19 -25.21
C ARG A 9 6.62 -17.86 -23.88
N PRO A 10 7.90 -17.90 -23.43
CA PRO A 10 8.21 -18.44 -22.11
C PRO A 10 7.37 -17.69 -21.09
N GLN A 11 6.68 -18.43 -20.21
CA GLN A 11 6.03 -17.83 -19.04
C GLN A 11 7.16 -17.20 -18.22
N THR A 12 7.35 -15.89 -18.38
CA THR A 12 8.22 -15.13 -17.48
C THR A 12 7.66 -15.34 -16.08
N ASN A 13 8.47 -15.91 -15.22
CA ASN A 13 8.12 -16.20 -13.83
C ASN A 13 7.89 -14.85 -13.11
N ARG A 14 6.65 -14.32 -13.23
CA ARG A 14 6.29 -13.00 -12.73
C ARG A 14 6.28 -13.06 -11.20
N THR A 15 7.09 -12.25 -10.57
CA THR A 15 7.05 -12.09 -9.13
C THR A 15 5.70 -11.50 -8.74
N ARG A 16 5.01 -12.13 -7.79
CA ARG A 16 3.72 -11.65 -7.26
C ARG A 16 3.93 -11.22 -5.84
N ILE A 17 3.47 -10.02 -5.51
CA ILE A 17 3.50 -9.51 -4.15
C ILE A 17 2.11 -9.08 -3.71
N LYS A 18 1.85 -9.22 -2.41
CA LYS A 18 0.62 -8.80 -1.76
C LYS A 18 0.90 -7.61 -0.86
N LEU A 19 0.34 -6.45 -1.21
CA LEU A 19 0.36 -5.24 -0.39
C LEU A 19 -1.01 -5.01 0.23
N CYS A 20 -1.03 -4.53 1.47
CA CYS A 20 -2.23 -4.21 2.20
C CYS A 20 -2.27 -2.71 2.52
N LEU A 21 -3.41 -2.06 2.29
CA LEU A 21 -3.68 -0.73 2.82
C LEU A 21 -4.47 -0.87 4.12
N ALA A 22 -3.90 -0.34 5.21
CA ALA A 22 -4.46 -0.40 6.55
C ALA A 22 -4.64 1.02 7.11
N GLY A 23 -5.63 1.21 7.96
CA GLY A 23 -5.88 2.51 8.59
C GLY A 23 -7.37 2.78 8.81
N PRO A 24 -7.69 3.85 9.56
CA PRO A 24 -9.05 4.15 9.95
C PRO A 24 -9.98 4.43 8.77
N PHE A 25 -11.24 4.61 9.11
CA PHE A 25 -12.29 4.92 8.15
C PHE A 25 -12.08 6.32 7.51
N ALA A 26 -12.39 6.43 6.21
CA ALA A 26 -12.39 7.67 5.43
C ALA A 26 -11.04 8.41 5.33
N VAL A 27 -9.90 7.72 5.53
CA VAL A 27 -8.56 8.29 5.30
C VAL A 27 -8.13 8.27 3.83
N GLY A 28 -8.89 7.60 2.95
CA GLY A 28 -8.66 7.60 1.50
C GLY A 28 -7.91 6.39 0.96
N LYS A 29 -7.90 5.23 1.65
CA LYS A 29 -7.25 4.00 1.17
C LYS A 29 -7.70 3.59 -0.24
N THR A 30 -9.00 3.45 -0.44
CA THR A 30 -9.60 3.12 -1.74
C THR A 30 -9.25 4.15 -2.82
N SER A 31 -9.27 5.44 -2.45
CA SER A 31 -8.92 6.53 -3.38
C SER A 31 -7.46 6.48 -3.81
N LEU A 32 -6.54 6.14 -2.88
CA LEU A 32 -5.12 5.93 -3.19
C LEU A 32 -4.92 4.76 -4.16
N ILE A 33 -5.58 3.62 -3.94
CA ILE A 33 -5.53 2.47 -4.86
C ILE A 33 -6.07 2.88 -6.23
N ARG A 34 -7.23 3.55 -6.27
CA ARG A 34 -7.84 4.00 -7.52
C ARG A 34 -6.93 4.96 -8.29
N ARG A 35 -6.34 5.94 -7.60
CA ARG A 35 -5.36 6.87 -8.18
C ARG A 35 -4.16 6.11 -8.73
N PHE A 36 -3.60 5.19 -7.96
CA PHE A 36 -2.44 4.42 -8.37
C PHE A 36 -2.71 3.50 -9.57
N VAL A 37 -3.86 2.79 -9.58
CA VAL A 37 -4.17 1.79 -10.63
C VAL A 37 -4.70 2.43 -11.90
N HIS A 38 -5.64 3.39 -11.76
CA HIS A 38 -6.40 3.94 -12.89
C HIS A 38 -6.01 5.39 -13.25
N GLY A 39 -5.20 6.06 -12.44
CA GLY A 39 -4.83 7.47 -12.65
C GLY A 39 -5.96 8.45 -12.39
N ASP A 40 -7.06 8.00 -11.77
CA ASP A 40 -8.30 8.74 -11.63
C ASP A 40 -8.67 8.97 -10.14
N TYR A 41 -9.53 9.96 -9.87
CA TYR A 41 -10.04 10.30 -8.54
C TYR A 41 -11.53 10.62 -8.63
N ASP A 42 -12.30 10.06 -7.71
CA ASP A 42 -13.75 10.34 -7.58
C ASP A 42 -14.00 11.00 -6.21
N GLU A 43 -14.57 12.20 -6.23
CA GLU A 43 -14.90 12.93 -4.99
C GLU A 43 -16.05 12.29 -4.21
N ARG A 44 -16.86 11.46 -4.89
CA ARG A 44 -17.98 10.77 -4.23
C ARG A 44 -17.41 9.76 -3.24
N TYR A 45 -17.74 9.98 -1.98
CA TYR A 45 -17.39 9.03 -0.95
C TYR A 45 -18.28 7.78 -1.06
N ILE A 46 -17.65 6.66 -1.35
CA ILE A 46 -18.31 5.34 -1.32
C ILE A 46 -17.65 4.53 -0.21
N ALA A 47 -18.45 4.13 0.79
CA ALA A 47 -17.95 3.29 1.86
C ALA A 47 -17.52 1.93 1.31
N THR A 48 -16.28 1.51 1.62
CA THR A 48 -15.80 0.17 1.28
C THR A 48 -16.44 -0.85 2.22
N TRP A 49 -17.20 -1.79 1.66
CA TRP A 49 -17.75 -2.93 2.38
C TRP A 49 -16.88 -4.16 2.13
N GLY A 50 -16.31 -4.71 3.19
CA GLY A 50 -15.48 -5.92 3.10
C GLY A 50 -14.04 -5.64 2.66
N THR A 51 -13.54 -6.41 1.71
CA THR A 51 -12.18 -6.30 1.17
C THR A 51 -12.24 -6.30 -0.35
N HIS A 52 -11.60 -5.32 -0.96
CA HIS A 52 -11.43 -5.23 -2.41
C HIS A 52 -10.00 -5.60 -2.78
N VAL A 53 -9.83 -6.41 -3.83
CA VAL A 53 -8.51 -6.77 -4.37
C VAL A 53 -8.40 -6.24 -5.78
N THR A 54 -7.36 -5.45 -6.01
CA THR A 54 -7.02 -4.90 -7.34
C THR A 54 -5.57 -5.23 -7.64
N SER A 55 -5.21 -5.45 -8.90
CA SER A 55 -3.85 -5.77 -9.29
C SER A 55 -3.32 -4.75 -10.30
N LYS A 56 -2.03 -4.42 -10.17
CA LYS A 56 -1.29 -3.60 -11.15
C LYS A 56 0.05 -4.26 -11.46
N GLU A 57 0.44 -4.28 -12.73
CA GLU A 57 1.78 -4.68 -13.13
C GLU A 57 2.73 -3.49 -13.04
N LEU A 58 3.90 -3.70 -12.45
CA LEU A 58 4.97 -2.72 -12.34
C LEU A 58 6.25 -3.31 -12.91
N GLU A 59 7.05 -2.45 -13.53
CA GLU A 59 8.44 -2.74 -13.84
C GLU A 59 9.32 -2.09 -12.78
N VAL A 60 9.99 -2.91 -11.97
CA VAL A 60 10.81 -2.43 -10.86
C VAL A 60 12.28 -2.61 -11.19
N ARG A 61 13.04 -1.53 -11.16
CA ARG A 61 14.48 -1.58 -11.37
C ARG A 61 15.19 -1.96 -10.08
N MET A 62 15.95 -3.06 -10.13
CA MET A 62 16.69 -3.62 -9.01
C MET A 62 18.17 -3.83 -9.32
N GLY A 63 19.01 -3.81 -8.27
CA GLY A 63 20.45 -4.06 -8.37
C GLY A 63 21.24 -2.93 -9.01
N HIS A 64 22.56 -3.14 -9.08
CA HIS A 64 23.50 -2.18 -9.71
C HIS A 64 23.32 -2.10 -11.23
N GLU A 65 22.89 -3.20 -11.85
CA GLU A 65 22.67 -3.29 -13.30
C GLU A 65 21.31 -2.74 -13.74
N GLN A 66 20.51 -2.19 -12.81
CA GLN A 66 19.18 -1.64 -13.10
C GLN A 66 18.26 -2.63 -13.85
N THR A 67 18.36 -3.93 -13.54
CA THR A 67 17.55 -4.97 -14.16
C THR A 67 16.07 -4.69 -13.89
N GLU A 68 15.28 -4.63 -14.95
CA GLU A 68 13.83 -4.47 -14.87
C GLU A 68 13.16 -5.80 -14.56
N LEU A 69 12.44 -5.85 -13.43
CA LEU A 69 11.69 -7.03 -12.99
C LEU A 69 10.21 -6.76 -13.12
N PRO A 70 9.48 -7.57 -13.90
CA PRO A 70 8.02 -7.48 -13.94
C PRO A 70 7.42 -8.04 -12.65
N VAL A 71 6.67 -7.20 -11.94
CA VAL A 71 6.05 -7.52 -10.65
C VAL A 71 4.55 -7.32 -10.74
N LEU A 72 3.76 -8.35 -10.43
CA LEU A 72 2.33 -8.23 -10.25
C LEU A 72 2.02 -7.88 -8.80
N VAL A 73 1.61 -6.64 -8.56
CA VAL A 73 1.24 -6.14 -7.23
C VAL A 73 -0.24 -6.34 -7.00
N ASN A 74 -0.59 -7.17 -6.02
CA ASN A 74 -1.97 -7.36 -5.57
C ASN A 74 -2.24 -6.44 -4.37
N LEU A 75 -3.12 -5.48 -4.55
CA LEU A 75 -3.49 -4.44 -3.60
C LEU A 75 -4.76 -4.84 -2.86
N TRP A 76 -4.67 -4.96 -1.55
CA TRP A 76 -5.78 -5.32 -0.68
C TRP A 76 -6.28 -4.07 0.05
N ASP A 77 -7.44 -3.57 -0.39
CA ASP A 77 -8.17 -2.50 0.28
C ASP A 77 -9.01 -3.09 1.42
N ILE A 78 -8.59 -2.88 2.64
CA ILE A 78 -9.29 -3.40 3.81
C ILE A 78 -10.16 -2.30 4.39
N MET A 79 -11.45 -2.60 4.59
CA MET A 79 -12.39 -1.68 5.19
C MET A 79 -11.85 -1.12 6.51
N GLY A 80 -11.77 0.21 6.61
CA GLY A 80 -11.47 0.92 7.85
C GLY A 80 -12.67 0.84 8.78
N SER A 81 -12.72 -0.16 9.67
CA SER A 81 -13.79 -0.26 10.65
C SER A 81 -13.71 0.87 11.69
N LYS A 82 -14.85 1.33 12.21
CA LYS A 82 -14.94 2.30 13.31
C LYS A 82 -14.42 1.77 14.65
N GLY A 83 -13.94 0.51 14.71
CA GLY A 83 -13.40 -0.10 15.91
C GLY A 83 -12.55 -1.33 15.62
N LEU A 84 -11.49 -1.51 16.42
CA LEU A 84 -10.57 -2.67 16.37
C LEU A 84 -11.27 -4.04 16.57
N ARG A 85 -12.53 -4.05 17.03
CA ARG A 85 -13.29 -5.28 17.32
C ARG A 85 -13.66 -6.11 16.09
N ASP A 86 -13.66 -5.50 14.88
CA ASP A 86 -13.92 -6.22 13.63
C ASP A 86 -12.68 -6.86 13.00
N LEU A 87 -11.53 -6.75 13.66
CA LEU A 87 -10.26 -7.35 13.22
C LEU A 87 -10.19 -8.89 13.39
N ARG A 88 -11.31 -9.57 13.62
CA ARG A 88 -11.42 -11.05 13.39
C ARG A 88 -11.09 -11.45 11.95
N ARG A 89 -10.55 -10.51 11.17
CA ARG A 89 -10.18 -10.64 9.76
C ARG A 89 -8.70 -10.94 9.57
N GLU A 90 -8.06 -11.59 10.53
CA GLU A 90 -6.67 -12.07 10.39
C GLU A 90 -6.44 -12.82 9.08
N THR A 91 -7.48 -13.44 8.56
CA THR A 91 -7.45 -14.15 7.26
C THR A 91 -7.06 -13.23 6.09
N TYR A 92 -7.43 -11.94 6.13
CA TYR A 92 -7.08 -10.99 5.05
C TYR A 92 -5.60 -10.60 5.07
N PHE A 93 -4.96 -10.68 6.24
CA PHE A 93 -3.55 -10.33 6.38
C PHE A 93 -2.60 -11.48 6.03
N ARG A 94 -3.11 -12.72 5.92
CA ARG A 94 -2.25 -13.86 5.56
C ARG A 94 -1.56 -13.61 4.22
N GLY A 95 -0.22 -13.79 4.20
CA GLY A 95 0.61 -13.60 3.03
C GLY A 95 0.82 -12.15 2.61
N VAL A 96 0.46 -11.15 3.44
CA VAL A 96 0.84 -9.75 3.23
C VAL A 96 2.35 -9.62 3.36
N GLN A 97 2.96 -8.97 2.39
CA GLN A 97 4.41 -8.80 2.30
C GLN A 97 4.84 -7.34 2.48
N GLY A 98 3.88 -6.40 2.42
CA GLY A 98 4.12 -4.99 2.68
C GLY A 98 2.85 -4.25 3.07
N ILE A 99 2.99 -3.18 3.84
CA ILE A 99 1.89 -2.40 4.42
C ILE A 99 2.02 -0.93 4.03
N LEU A 100 0.93 -0.36 3.50
CA LEU A 100 0.71 1.08 3.45
C LEU A 100 -0.24 1.45 4.61
N ALA A 101 0.30 2.01 5.69
CA ALA A 101 -0.46 2.48 6.84
C ALA A 101 -0.92 3.91 6.57
N VAL A 102 -2.22 4.12 6.39
CA VAL A 102 -2.78 5.39 5.91
C VAL A 102 -3.49 6.14 7.03
N CYS A 103 -3.06 7.37 7.31
CA CYS A 103 -3.78 8.35 8.12
C CYS A 103 -4.25 9.53 7.24
N ASP A 104 -5.04 10.41 7.81
CA ASP A 104 -5.55 11.62 7.15
C ASP A 104 -4.77 12.83 7.68
N ALA A 105 -4.02 13.51 6.82
CA ALA A 105 -3.18 14.64 7.20
C ALA A 105 -3.95 15.80 7.85
N THR A 106 -5.28 15.87 7.63
CA THR A 106 -6.17 16.89 8.20
C THR A 106 -6.77 16.49 9.55
N ARG A 107 -6.56 15.22 9.99
CA ARG A 107 -7.17 14.64 11.19
C ARG A 107 -6.12 13.94 12.05
N PRO A 108 -5.49 14.65 13.01
CA PRO A 108 -4.39 14.12 13.83
C PRO A 108 -4.76 12.84 14.59
N GLU A 109 -6.01 12.72 15.02
CA GLU A 109 -6.51 11.53 15.73
C GLU A 109 -6.42 10.23 14.92
N THR A 110 -6.23 10.31 13.60
CA THR A 110 -6.09 9.13 12.73
C THR A 110 -4.70 8.50 12.79
N LEU A 111 -3.68 9.25 13.17
CA LEU A 111 -2.29 8.77 13.23
C LEU A 111 -2.08 7.72 14.34
N PRO A 112 -2.40 7.97 15.62
CA PRO A 112 -2.19 6.99 16.69
C PRO A 112 -3.02 5.71 16.51
N VAL A 113 -4.13 5.75 15.77
CA VAL A 113 -4.94 4.56 15.48
C VAL A 113 -4.17 3.53 14.65
N LEU A 114 -3.16 3.96 13.87
CA LEU A 114 -2.34 3.06 13.06
C LEU A 114 -1.58 2.03 13.91
N GLU A 115 -1.24 2.34 15.16
CA GLU A 115 -0.55 1.40 16.05
C GLU A 115 -1.37 0.12 16.27
N GLY A 116 -2.68 0.23 16.47
CA GLY A 116 -3.56 -0.94 16.61
C GLY A 116 -3.61 -1.79 15.32
N TRP A 117 -3.55 -1.15 14.15
CA TRP A 117 -3.47 -1.85 12.86
C TRP A 117 -2.15 -2.60 12.71
N ARG A 118 -1.03 -1.93 13.01
CA ARG A 118 0.31 -2.52 12.97
C ARG A 118 0.38 -3.78 13.84
N GLN A 119 0.00 -3.67 15.11
CA GLN A 119 0.02 -4.78 16.06
C GLN A 119 -0.79 -5.97 15.56
N THR A 120 -1.97 -5.72 14.98
CA THR A 120 -2.83 -6.78 14.44
C THR A 120 -2.20 -7.46 13.24
N ILE A 121 -1.65 -6.70 12.31
CA ILE A 121 -1.04 -7.24 11.09
C ILE A 121 0.24 -8.01 11.45
N PHE A 122 1.09 -7.46 12.31
CA PHE A 122 2.35 -8.09 12.72
C PHE A 122 2.16 -9.41 13.47
N ARG A 123 1.06 -9.57 14.21
CA ARG A 123 0.72 -10.89 14.82
C ARG A 123 0.52 -11.98 13.76
N VAL A 124 0.06 -11.61 12.57
CA VAL A 124 -0.26 -12.57 11.50
C VAL A 124 0.92 -12.85 10.57
N VAL A 125 1.67 -11.80 10.20
CA VAL A 125 2.70 -11.90 9.15
C VAL A 125 4.12 -11.57 9.65
N GLY A 126 4.28 -11.16 10.90
CA GLY A 126 5.55 -10.69 11.43
C GLY A 126 5.90 -9.28 10.95
N ASN A 127 7.18 -8.94 11.06
CA ASN A 127 7.69 -7.63 10.64
C ASN A 127 7.88 -7.63 9.12
N VAL A 128 7.08 -6.84 8.42
CA VAL A 128 7.15 -6.65 6.96
C VAL A 128 7.41 -5.18 6.63
N PRO A 129 8.01 -4.87 5.48
CA PRO A 129 8.18 -3.50 5.02
C PRO A 129 6.90 -2.69 5.14
N THR A 130 6.98 -1.51 5.75
CA THR A 130 5.85 -0.65 6.03
C THR A 130 6.17 0.79 5.65
N TYR A 131 5.21 1.50 5.05
CA TYR A 131 5.25 2.94 4.83
C TYR A 131 4.04 3.58 5.50
N VAL A 132 4.23 4.73 6.12
CA VAL A 132 3.13 5.56 6.65
C VAL A 132 2.77 6.61 5.60
N LEU A 133 1.49 6.72 5.26
CA LEU A 133 0.99 7.71 4.32
C LEU A 133 0.06 8.68 5.04
N ALA A 134 0.46 9.95 5.14
CA ALA A 134 -0.39 11.05 5.57
C ALA A 134 -1.12 11.59 4.34
N ASN A 135 -2.31 11.04 4.06
CA ASN A 135 -3.09 11.34 2.85
C ASN A 135 -3.92 12.62 3.02
N LYS A 136 -4.41 13.15 1.90
CA LYS A 136 -5.12 14.43 1.74
C LYS A 136 -4.21 15.64 1.97
N ALA A 137 -2.95 15.51 1.62
CA ALA A 137 -1.92 16.52 1.82
C ALA A 137 -2.12 17.81 1.00
N GLU A 138 -3.05 17.79 0.04
CA GLU A 138 -3.51 18.98 -0.70
C GLU A 138 -4.38 19.93 0.12
N GLN A 139 -4.82 19.50 1.30
CA GLN A 139 -5.59 20.32 2.23
C GLN A 139 -4.68 20.87 3.34
N GLU A 140 -5.23 21.74 4.19
CA GLU A 140 -4.50 22.24 5.36
C GLU A 140 -4.14 21.07 6.28
N ARG A 141 -2.83 20.86 6.46
CA ARG A 141 -2.28 19.75 7.25
C ARG A 141 -2.36 20.07 8.72
N ALA A 142 -2.99 19.19 9.49
CA ALA A 142 -3.04 19.26 10.95
C ALA A 142 -2.04 18.30 11.62
N ILE A 143 -1.40 17.41 10.86
CA ILE A 143 -0.28 16.56 11.30
C ILE A 143 1.02 17.17 10.77
N SER A 144 1.91 17.58 11.68
CA SER A 144 3.20 18.17 11.31
C SER A 144 4.22 17.11 10.85
N PRO A 145 5.28 17.52 10.11
CA PRO A 145 6.38 16.61 9.77
C PRO A 145 7.04 16.02 11.03
N GLU A 146 7.18 16.79 12.08
CA GLU A 146 7.82 16.40 13.35
C GLU A 146 7.02 15.28 14.02
N GLU A 147 5.68 15.37 14.05
CA GLU A 147 4.80 14.32 14.59
C GLU A 147 4.92 13.02 13.78
N LEU A 148 5.00 13.12 12.45
CA LEU A 148 5.21 11.95 11.60
C LEU A 148 6.59 11.32 11.78
N ILE A 149 7.65 12.13 11.90
CA ILE A 149 9.00 11.66 12.20
C ILE A 149 9.00 10.87 13.50
N MET A 150 8.52 11.46 14.59
CA MET A 150 8.47 10.81 15.91
C MET A 150 7.68 9.48 15.87
N PHE A 151 6.54 9.49 15.19
CA PHE A 151 5.71 8.29 15.06
C PHE A 151 6.43 7.19 14.26
N CYS A 152 7.03 7.54 13.13
CA CYS A 152 7.68 6.60 12.22
C CYS A 152 9.04 6.10 12.73
N GLU A 153 9.78 6.88 13.53
CA GLU A 153 10.98 6.41 14.22
C GLU A 153 10.69 5.21 15.12
N GLY A 154 9.58 5.23 15.87
CA GLY A 154 9.13 4.10 16.68
C GLY A 154 8.79 2.84 15.87
N TRP A 155 8.55 2.99 14.58
CA TRP A 155 8.28 1.89 13.66
C TRP A 155 9.48 1.47 12.80
N GLY A 156 10.50 2.32 12.72
CA GLY A 156 11.62 2.15 11.81
C GLY A 156 11.19 2.15 10.34
N CYS A 157 10.23 3.00 9.97
CA CYS A 157 9.68 3.05 8.62
C CYS A 157 9.62 4.48 8.07
N PRO A 158 9.69 4.67 6.76
CA PRO A 158 9.50 5.97 6.13
C PRO A 158 8.02 6.40 6.14
N PHE A 159 7.82 7.71 5.96
CA PHE A 159 6.50 8.27 5.68
C PHE A 159 6.51 9.15 4.43
N LEU A 160 5.33 9.36 3.87
CA LEU A 160 5.10 10.29 2.77
C LEU A 160 3.80 11.06 3.02
N TYR A 161 3.80 12.34 2.70
CA TYR A 161 2.58 13.06 2.45
C TYR A 161 2.07 12.67 1.06
N THR A 162 0.81 12.27 0.98
CA THR A 162 0.20 11.83 -0.27
C THR A 162 -1.13 12.55 -0.53
N SER A 163 -1.48 12.68 -1.79
CA SER A 163 -2.80 13.14 -2.18
C SER A 163 -3.39 12.23 -3.25
N ALA A 164 -4.43 11.48 -2.90
CA ALA A 164 -5.19 10.73 -3.90
C ALA A 164 -5.86 11.66 -4.93
N LYS A 165 -6.19 12.89 -4.54
CA LYS A 165 -6.85 13.90 -5.39
C LYS A 165 -5.89 14.41 -6.47
N THR A 166 -4.71 14.87 -6.10
CA THR A 166 -3.73 15.43 -7.03
C THR A 166 -2.80 14.40 -7.64
N GLY A 167 -2.62 13.25 -6.99
CA GLY A 167 -1.64 12.22 -7.36
C GLY A 167 -0.28 12.40 -6.67
N GLU A 168 -0.10 13.45 -5.86
CA GLU A 168 1.16 13.74 -5.17
C GLU A 168 1.65 12.53 -4.38
N SER A 169 2.90 12.13 -4.61
CA SER A 169 3.62 11.00 -3.99
C SER A 169 2.90 9.64 -4.00
N VAL A 170 1.81 9.48 -4.77
CA VAL A 170 1.07 8.20 -4.80
C VAL A 170 1.90 7.12 -5.48
N GLU A 171 2.41 7.38 -6.69
CA GLU A 171 3.25 6.42 -7.43
C GLU A 171 4.52 6.06 -6.63
N GLU A 172 5.17 7.06 -6.01
CA GLU A 172 6.34 6.90 -5.16
C GLU A 172 6.07 5.95 -3.98
N ALA A 173 4.94 6.11 -3.29
CA ALA A 173 4.56 5.30 -2.15
C ALA A 173 4.43 3.82 -2.51
N PHE A 174 3.70 3.51 -3.59
CA PHE A 174 3.48 2.13 -4.00
C PHE A 174 4.73 1.49 -4.63
N ALA A 175 5.44 2.22 -5.48
CA ALA A 175 6.68 1.74 -6.09
C ALA A 175 7.79 1.56 -5.04
N GLY A 176 7.93 2.51 -4.11
CA GLY A 176 8.89 2.46 -3.02
C GLY A 176 8.67 1.25 -2.11
N LEU A 177 7.42 1.03 -1.67
CA LEU A 177 7.09 -0.14 -0.86
C LEU A 177 7.29 -1.45 -1.64
N THR A 178 6.90 -1.50 -2.92
CA THR A 178 7.15 -2.68 -3.78
C THR A 178 8.64 -3.02 -3.82
N LYS A 179 9.49 -2.01 -4.01
CA LYS A 179 10.95 -2.17 -4.02
C LYS A 179 11.50 -2.63 -2.67
N ALA A 180 10.97 -2.10 -1.57
CA ALA A 180 11.35 -2.53 -0.22
C ALA A 180 10.98 -4.00 0.04
N VAL A 181 9.79 -4.43 -0.40
CA VAL A 181 9.35 -5.83 -0.31
C VAL A 181 10.27 -6.74 -1.13
N LEU A 182 10.60 -6.37 -2.36
CA LEU A 182 11.51 -7.19 -3.18
C LEU A 182 12.89 -7.35 -2.53
N ARG A 183 13.43 -6.29 -1.94
CA ARG A 183 14.71 -6.35 -1.19
C ARG A 183 14.63 -7.22 0.07
N TYR A 184 13.47 -7.23 0.72
CA TYR A 184 13.22 -8.05 1.90
C TYR A 184 13.09 -9.53 1.56
N LEU A 185 12.56 -9.86 0.37
CA LEU A 185 12.37 -11.24 -0.09
C LEU A 185 13.63 -11.86 -0.73
N VAL A 186 14.52 -11.04 -1.24
CA VAL A 186 15.77 -11.46 -1.88
C VAL A 186 16.92 -10.88 -1.07
N PRO A 187 17.43 -11.61 -0.07
CA PRO A 187 18.54 -11.16 0.75
C PRO A 187 19.86 -11.03 -0.04
#